data_1560858b89db92a3f9ccee6ce0b11774
#
_entry.id   1560858b89db92a3f9ccee6ce0b11774
#
_cell.length_a   1.000
_cell.length_b   1.000
_cell.length_c   1.000
_cell.angle_alpha   90.00
_cell.angle_beta   90.00
_cell.angle_gamma   90.00
#
_symmetry.space_group_name_H-M   'P 1'
#
loop_
_entity.id
_entity.type
_entity.pdbx_description
1 polymer ?
#
loop_
_entity_poly.entity_id
_entity_poly.type
_entity_poly.pdbx_seq_one_letter_code
_entity_poly.pdbx_strand_id
1 'polypeptide(L)'
;MTPMQHRAVLVCILCVLAVLLTFGITTTLLKKGGEEPAPSVSESVADPTPGEDLSGHYQIDNASTALLTETADAGTDYLNDTLFLGDSNTVRLYNNGLISLQQFCAKEGIGTQVALNEGIVTFKKDSNHYTIPQAVAMMKPRRVVMTFGTNDTGMEVSDFIAHYTALIQAI
;
A
#
# COMPACT_ATOMS: atom_id res chain seq x y z
N MET A 1 -13.69 -29.38 46.39
CA MET A 1 -13.80 -28.89 45.02
C MET A 1 -14.97 -29.58 44.36
N THR A 2 -15.87 -28.83 43.76
CA THR A 2 -17.00 -29.39 43.02
C THR A 2 -16.51 -29.98 41.69
N PRO A 3 -17.22 -30.99 41.12
CA PRO A 3 -16.81 -31.59 39.84
C PRO A 3 -16.69 -30.53 38.69
N MET A 4 -17.38 -29.40 38.80
CA MET A 4 -17.32 -28.29 37.87
C MET A 4 -16.00 -27.48 38.00
N GLN A 5 -15.51 -27.34 39.23
CA GLN A 5 -14.23 -26.68 39.48
C GLN A 5 -13.02 -27.52 38.98
N HIS A 6 -13.08 -28.85 39.11
CA HIS A 6 -12.06 -29.73 38.54
C HIS A 6 -11.99 -29.62 36.98
N ARG A 7 -13.14 -29.57 36.32
CA ARG A 7 -13.18 -29.40 34.86
C ARG A 7 -12.62 -28.06 34.42
N ALA A 8 -12.95 -26.98 35.12
CA ALA A 8 -12.40 -25.65 34.83
C ALA A 8 -10.88 -25.60 34.98
N VAL A 9 -10.34 -26.15 36.06
CA VAL A 9 -8.89 -26.23 36.30
C VAL A 9 -8.20 -27.09 35.24
N LEU A 10 -8.78 -28.20 34.84
CA LEU A 10 -8.23 -29.07 33.79
C LEU A 10 -8.15 -28.35 32.44
N VAL A 11 -9.18 -27.59 32.06
CA VAL A 11 -9.22 -26.80 30.83
C VAL A 11 -8.14 -25.71 30.86
N CYS A 12 -7.98 -25.00 31.97
CA CYS A 12 -6.93 -24.00 32.12
C CYS A 12 -5.52 -24.60 31.98
N ILE A 13 -5.27 -25.77 32.57
CA ILE A 13 -3.98 -26.46 32.45
C ILE A 13 -3.72 -26.85 30.99
N LEU A 14 -4.73 -27.40 30.29
CA LEU A 14 -4.59 -27.77 28.88
C LEU A 14 -4.32 -26.56 27.98
N CYS A 15 -4.97 -25.42 28.23
CA CYS A 15 -4.71 -24.17 27.50
C CYS A 15 -3.28 -23.67 27.71
N VAL A 16 -2.79 -23.68 28.95
CA VAL A 16 -1.39 -23.28 29.26
C VAL A 16 -0.38 -24.21 28.59
N LEU A 17 -0.62 -25.53 28.62
CA LEU A 17 0.24 -26.51 27.93
C LEU A 17 0.24 -26.32 26.41
N ALA A 18 -0.91 -26.00 25.80
CA ALA A 18 -1.00 -25.71 24.38
C ALA A 18 -0.20 -24.46 23.99
N VAL A 19 -0.27 -23.39 24.79
CA VAL A 19 0.52 -22.16 24.57
C VAL A 19 2.02 -22.41 24.71
N LEU A 20 2.45 -23.19 25.71
CA LEU A 20 3.85 -23.53 25.91
C LEU A 20 4.40 -24.42 24.78
N LEU A 21 3.59 -25.36 24.26
CA LEU A 21 3.96 -26.21 23.13
C LEU A 21 4.11 -25.39 21.84
N THR A 22 3.18 -24.47 21.55
CA THR A 22 3.27 -23.59 20.36
C THR A 22 4.47 -22.67 20.45
N PHE A 23 4.77 -22.11 21.63
CA PHE A 23 5.95 -21.25 21.82
C PHE A 23 7.26 -22.04 21.70
N GLY A 24 7.32 -23.28 22.23
CA GLY A 24 8.47 -24.17 22.11
C GLY A 24 8.76 -24.59 20.65
N ILE A 25 7.70 -24.86 19.85
CA ILE A 25 7.84 -25.24 18.43
C ILE A 25 8.31 -24.04 17.59
N THR A 26 7.78 -22.85 17.84
CA THR A 26 8.21 -21.64 17.12
C THR A 26 9.66 -21.27 17.40
N THR A 27 10.13 -21.40 18.64
CA THR A 27 11.54 -21.12 18.97
C THR A 27 12.51 -22.15 18.41
N THR A 28 12.11 -23.44 18.32
CA THR A 28 12.94 -24.49 17.71
C THR A 28 12.98 -24.41 16.18
N LEU A 29 11.88 -23.99 15.54
CA LEU A 29 11.85 -23.76 14.08
C LEU A 29 12.68 -22.53 13.68
N LEU A 30 12.64 -21.45 14.47
CA LEU A 30 13.49 -20.26 14.26
C LEU A 30 14.99 -20.56 14.48
N LYS A 31 15.33 -21.52 15.36
CA LYS A 31 16.72 -21.91 15.62
C LYS A 31 17.28 -22.92 14.60
N LYS A 32 16.42 -23.59 13.82
CA LYS A 32 16.80 -24.58 12.81
C LYS A 32 16.78 -24.01 11.37
N GLY A 33 16.37 -22.74 11.20
CA GLY A 33 16.44 -21.98 9.94
C GLY A 33 17.78 -21.27 9.76
N GLY A 34 18.88 -21.91 10.12
CA GLY A 34 20.23 -21.46 9.86
C GLY A 34 20.76 -22.13 8.59
N GLU A 35 21.11 -21.31 7.62
CA GLU A 35 22.06 -21.56 6.53
C GLU A 35 21.67 -22.57 5.46
N GLU A 36 20.95 -22.10 4.45
CA GLU A 36 21.13 -22.55 3.08
C GLU A 36 21.75 -21.38 2.28
N PRO A 37 22.89 -21.56 1.59
CA PRO A 37 23.54 -20.47 0.86
C PRO A 37 22.71 -20.14 -0.39
N ALA A 38 22.11 -18.97 -0.40
CA ALA A 38 21.52 -18.39 -1.60
C ALA A 38 22.62 -18.18 -2.66
N PRO A 39 22.33 -18.36 -3.97
CA PRO A 39 23.29 -18.09 -5.03
C PRO A 39 23.64 -16.60 -4.99
N SER A 40 24.95 -16.34 -4.87
CA SER A 40 25.53 -15.03 -4.89
C SER A 40 25.33 -14.38 -6.26
N VAL A 41 24.34 -13.49 -6.37
CA VAL A 41 24.42 -12.39 -7.33
C VAL A 41 24.99 -11.22 -6.54
N SER A 42 26.30 -11.08 -6.66
CA SER A 42 27.08 -9.98 -6.11
C SER A 42 26.86 -8.75 -7.00
N GLU A 43 25.91 -7.92 -6.64
CA GLU A 43 26.07 -6.48 -6.74
C GLU A 43 25.69 -5.92 -5.37
N SER A 44 26.71 -5.87 -4.53
CA SER A 44 26.69 -5.22 -3.24
C SER A 44 26.57 -3.71 -3.49
N VAL A 45 25.34 -3.21 -3.47
CA VAL A 45 25.13 -1.83 -3.07
C VAL A 45 25.36 -1.83 -1.55
N ALA A 46 26.56 -1.51 -1.14
CA ALA A 46 26.91 -1.34 0.26
C ALA A 46 25.99 -0.26 0.83
N ASP A 47 25.32 -0.59 1.95
CA ASP A 47 24.59 0.39 2.74
C ASP A 47 25.59 1.49 3.19
N PRO A 48 25.34 2.77 2.92
CA PRO A 48 26.32 3.81 3.22
C PRO A 48 26.60 3.88 4.71
N THR A 49 27.88 3.84 5.07
CA THR A 49 28.34 3.99 6.45
C THR A 49 27.90 5.36 6.99
N PRO A 50 27.37 5.44 8.23
CA PRO A 50 26.97 6.71 8.81
C PRO A 50 28.16 7.69 8.85
N GLY A 51 28.06 8.79 8.04
CA GLY A 51 29.09 9.81 7.90
C GLY A 51 29.81 9.83 6.55
N GLU A 52 29.45 8.96 5.61
CA GLU A 52 29.95 9.01 4.24
C GLU A 52 29.35 10.21 3.51
N ASP A 53 30.20 11.06 2.93
CA ASP A 53 29.75 12.19 2.11
C ASP A 53 29.17 11.67 0.79
N LEU A 54 27.84 11.57 0.72
CA LEU A 54 27.11 11.14 -0.45
C LEU A 54 26.92 12.24 -1.51
N SER A 55 27.49 13.44 -1.29
CA SER A 55 27.30 14.59 -2.20
C SER A 55 27.82 14.32 -3.62
N GLY A 56 28.75 13.36 -3.77
CA GLY A 56 29.26 12.92 -5.07
C GLY A 56 28.43 11.84 -5.77
N HIS A 57 27.56 11.11 -5.04
CA HIS A 57 26.81 9.98 -5.58
C HIS A 57 25.44 10.37 -6.16
N TYR A 58 24.90 11.52 -5.74
CA TYR A 58 23.57 12.00 -6.17
C TYR A 58 23.69 13.42 -6.74
N GLN A 59 24.44 13.56 -7.84
CA GLN A 59 24.42 14.82 -8.56
C GLN A 59 23.13 14.91 -9.37
N ILE A 60 22.27 15.83 -8.96
CA ILE A 60 21.10 16.19 -9.76
C ILE A 60 21.59 16.90 -11.01
N ASP A 61 21.33 16.32 -12.19
CA ASP A 61 21.56 17.00 -13.45
C ASP A 61 20.53 18.13 -13.60
N ASN A 62 20.95 19.35 -13.26
CA ASN A 62 20.10 20.53 -13.35
C ASN A 62 19.73 20.91 -14.80
N ALA A 63 20.36 20.28 -15.79
CA ALA A 63 19.99 20.41 -17.20
C ALA A 63 18.94 19.39 -17.66
N SER A 64 18.59 18.43 -16.78
CA SER A 64 17.58 17.42 -17.09
C SER A 64 16.20 18.05 -17.27
N THR A 65 15.54 17.73 -18.37
CA THR A 65 14.14 18.13 -18.62
C THR A 65 13.15 17.47 -17.65
N ALA A 66 13.59 16.45 -16.91
CA ALA A 66 12.81 15.80 -15.86
C ALA A 66 12.79 16.61 -14.54
N LEU A 67 13.73 17.55 -14.37
CA LEU A 67 13.73 18.43 -13.22
C LEU A 67 12.71 19.54 -13.42
N LEU A 68 11.67 19.56 -12.59
CA LEU A 68 10.67 20.63 -12.62
C LEU A 68 11.26 21.91 -12.03
N THR A 69 11.05 23.02 -12.73
CA THR A 69 11.36 24.35 -12.18
C THR A 69 10.27 24.81 -11.23
N GLU A 70 10.64 25.62 -10.25
CA GLU A 70 9.66 26.25 -9.36
C GLU A 70 8.67 27.10 -10.18
N THR A 71 7.39 26.90 -9.90
CA THR A 71 6.30 27.65 -10.52
C THR A 71 5.44 28.31 -9.43
N ALA A 72 4.63 29.29 -9.81
CA ALA A 72 3.66 29.88 -8.90
C ALA A 72 2.67 28.81 -8.41
N ASP A 73 2.22 28.95 -7.15
CA ASP A 73 1.17 28.08 -6.60
C ASP A 73 -0.08 28.16 -7.47
N ALA A 74 -0.57 26.99 -7.89
CA ALA A 74 -1.77 26.87 -8.71
C ALA A 74 -3.06 27.15 -7.92
N GLY A 75 -2.98 27.23 -6.59
CA GLY A 75 -4.07 27.57 -5.71
C GLY A 75 -5.05 26.44 -5.42
N THR A 76 -5.98 26.73 -4.55
CA THR A 76 -6.99 25.79 -4.03
C THR A 76 -7.92 25.26 -5.13
N ASP A 77 -8.23 26.09 -6.13
CA ASP A 77 -9.13 25.70 -7.23
C ASP A 77 -8.50 24.58 -8.07
N TYR A 78 -7.16 24.58 -8.23
CA TYR A 78 -6.46 23.50 -8.90
C TYR A 78 -6.66 22.16 -8.17
N LEU A 79 -6.57 22.16 -6.85
CA LEU A 79 -6.80 20.98 -6.03
C LEU A 79 -8.28 20.55 -6.05
N ASN A 80 -9.22 21.50 -5.99
CA ASN A 80 -10.65 21.22 -5.97
C ASN A 80 -11.13 20.51 -7.26
N ASP A 81 -10.50 20.79 -8.39
CA ASP A 81 -10.75 20.14 -9.67
C ASP A 81 -9.97 18.82 -9.87
N THR A 82 -9.24 18.37 -8.87
CA THR A 82 -8.39 17.18 -8.93
C THR A 82 -8.99 16.04 -8.10
N LEU A 83 -9.10 14.84 -8.69
CA LEU A 83 -9.49 13.62 -8.01
C LEU A 83 -8.26 12.73 -7.78
N PHE A 84 -8.06 12.30 -6.55
CA PHE A 84 -6.96 11.42 -6.15
C PHE A 84 -7.47 9.99 -6.06
N LEU A 85 -6.94 9.12 -6.91
CA LEU A 85 -7.24 7.69 -6.98
C LEU A 85 -6.07 6.92 -6.37
N GLY A 86 -6.34 5.90 -5.57
CA GLY A 86 -5.23 5.12 -5.07
C GLY A 86 -5.54 4.13 -3.97
N ASP A 87 -4.47 3.72 -3.34
CA ASP A 87 -4.43 2.78 -2.24
C ASP A 87 -4.33 3.49 -0.87
N SER A 88 -3.68 2.83 0.10
CA SER A 88 -3.47 3.37 1.44
C SER A 88 -2.70 4.70 1.46
N ASN A 89 -1.88 5.00 0.44
CA ASN A 89 -1.17 6.28 0.35
C ASN A 89 -2.17 7.43 0.14
N THR A 90 -3.12 7.26 -0.76
CA THR A 90 -4.21 8.24 -0.97
C THR A 90 -5.14 8.32 0.25
N VAL A 91 -5.43 7.19 0.90
CA VAL A 91 -6.20 7.19 2.16
C VAL A 91 -5.50 8.03 3.23
N ARG A 92 -4.18 7.97 3.33
CA ARG A 92 -3.40 8.81 4.25
C ARG A 92 -3.48 10.30 3.92
N LEU A 93 -3.50 10.69 2.64
CA LEU A 93 -3.70 12.10 2.26
C LEU A 93 -5.03 12.61 2.82
N TYR A 94 -6.12 11.85 2.66
CA TYR A 94 -7.43 12.19 3.18
C TYR A 94 -7.45 12.24 4.72
N ASN A 95 -6.93 11.21 5.38
CA ASN A 95 -6.92 11.11 6.85
C ASN A 95 -6.08 12.23 7.52
N ASN A 96 -5.07 12.75 6.84
CA ASN A 96 -4.26 13.89 7.30
C ASN A 96 -4.83 15.26 6.87
N GLY A 97 -5.99 15.31 6.25
CA GLY A 97 -6.65 16.55 5.84
C GLY A 97 -5.97 17.29 4.69
N LEU A 98 -5.10 16.60 3.91
CA LEU A 98 -4.42 17.18 2.75
C LEU A 98 -5.33 17.25 1.53
N ILE A 99 -6.32 16.37 1.45
CA ILE A 99 -7.38 16.36 0.44
C ILE A 99 -8.75 16.21 1.11
N SER A 100 -9.78 16.70 0.46
CA SER A 100 -11.17 16.60 0.93
C SER A 100 -11.84 15.31 0.45
N LEU A 101 -13.00 14.97 1.00
CA LEU A 101 -13.80 13.82 0.57
C LEU A 101 -14.20 13.90 -0.91
N GLN A 102 -14.43 15.12 -1.42
CA GLN A 102 -14.77 15.36 -2.84
C GLN A 102 -13.60 15.07 -3.79
N GLN A 103 -12.37 15.07 -3.28
CA GLN A 103 -11.15 14.81 -4.03
C GLN A 103 -10.67 13.37 -3.86
N PHE A 104 -11.38 12.55 -3.07
CA PHE A 104 -10.92 11.24 -2.60
C PHE A 104 -11.67 10.10 -3.30
N CYS A 105 -10.92 9.18 -3.91
CA CYS A 105 -11.43 7.95 -4.48
C CYS A 105 -10.39 6.83 -4.31
N ALA A 106 -10.32 6.27 -3.11
CA ALA A 106 -9.29 5.30 -2.75
C ALA A 106 -9.76 4.32 -1.67
N LYS A 107 -9.05 3.20 -1.52
CA LYS A 107 -9.26 2.22 -0.46
C LYS A 107 -7.94 1.58 -0.06
N GLU A 108 -7.78 1.28 1.22
CA GLU A 108 -6.59 0.58 1.72
C GLU A 108 -6.47 -0.83 1.14
N GLY A 109 -5.23 -1.25 0.86
CA GLY A 109 -4.90 -2.61 0.46
C GLY A 109 -5.28 -2.99 -0.98
N ILE A 110 -5.78 -2.06 -1.79
CA ILE A 110 -6.14 -2.36 -3.18
C ILE A 110 -4.95 -2.19 -4.13
N GLY A 111 -4.89 -3.09 -5.12
CA GLY A 111 -4.02 -2.97 -6.29
C GLY A 111 -4.78 -2.50 -7.53
N THR A 112 -4.08 -2.43 -8.64
CA THR A 112 -4.60 -1.95 -9.94
C THR A 112 -5.78 -2.77 -10.45
N GLN A 113 -5.76 -4.09 -10.28
CA GLN A 113 -6.82 -4.99 -10.72
C GLN A 113 -8.12 -4.76 -9.95
N VAL A 114 -8.03 -4.61 -8.63
CA VAL A 114 -9.19 -4.32 -7.76
C VAL A 114 -9.78 -2.95 -8.12
N ALA A 115 -8.92 -1.95 -8.31
CA ALA A 115 -9.32 -0.59 -8.69
C ALA A 115 -10.13 -0.57 -9.99
N LEU A 116 -9.77 -1.42 -10.96
CA LEU A 116 -10.42 -1.52 -12.27
C LEU A 116 -11.78 -2.24 -12.20
N ASN A 117 -11.86 -3.35 -11.45
CA ASN A 117 -12.93 -4.34 -11.61
C ASN A 117 -13.90 -4.42 -10.43
N GLU A 118 -13.52 -3.96 -9.24
CA GLU A 118 -14.33 -4.11 -8.05
C GLU A 118 -15.05 -2.82 -7.63
N GLY A 119 -16.29 -2.96 -7.19
CA GLY A 119 -17.06 -1.87 -6.65
C GLY A 119 -16.59 -1.49 -5.25
N ILE A 120 -15.72 -0.51 -5.14
CA ILE A 120 -15.11 -0.05 -3.88
C ILE A 120 -15.53 1.36 -3.47
N VAL A 121 -16.15 2.10 -4.36
CA VAL A 121 -16.57 3.49 -4.15
C VAL A 121 -18.05 3.55 -3.84
N THR A 122 -18.42 4.31 -2.82
CA THR A 122 -19.83 4.57 -2.45
C THR A 122 -20.06 6.07 -2.39
N PHE A 123 -21.21 6.51 -2.88
CA PHE A 123 -21.62 7.91 -2.78
C PHE A 123 -22.62 8.10 -1.63
N LYS A 124 -22.60 9.27 -1.00
CA LYS A 124 -23.54 9.60 0.06
C LYS A 124 -24.99 9.48 -0.44
N LYS A 125 -25.81 8.75 0.28
CA LYS A 125 -27.23 8.46 -0.04
C LYS A 125 -27.43 7.52 -1.23
N ASP A 126 -26.39 6.81 -1.66
CA ASP A 126 -26.46 5.76 -2.67
C ASP A 126 -26.01 4.44 -2.06
N SER A 127 -26.79 3.38 -2.22
CA SER A 127 -26.48 2.04 -1.72
C SER A 127 -25.63 1.23 -2.72
N ASN A 128 -25.39 1.74 -3.90
CA ASN A 128 -24.61 1.06 -4.92
C ASN A 128 -23.10 1.19 -4.65
N HIS A 129 -22.36 0.21 -5.14
CA HIS A 129 -20.90 0.20 -5.14
C HIS A 129 -20.40 0.38 -6.58
N TYR A 130 -19.46 1.28 -6.76
CA TYR A 130 -18.92 1.64 -8.06
C TYR A 130 -17.45 1.28 -8.15
N THR A 131 -16.99 0.88 -9.34
CA THR A 131 -15.55 0.80 -9.62
C THR A 131 -14.96 2.21 -9.68
N ILE A 132 -13.63 2.32 -9.60
CA ILE A 132 -12.96 3.62 -9.74
C ILE A 132 -13.29 4.27 -11.09
N PRO A 133 -13.22 3.58 -12.25
CA PRO A 133 -13.64 4.18 -13.53
C PRO A 133 -15.09 4.70 -13.55
N GLN A 134 -16.02 3.94 -12.97
CA GLN A 134 -17.41 4.38 -12.87
C GLN A 134 -17.55 5.65 -12.01
N ALA A 135 -16.84 5.70 -10.88
CA ALA A 135 -16.84 6.87 -10.02
C ALA A 135 -16.24 8.10 -10.71
N VAL A 136 -15.13 7.93 -11.45
CA VAL A 136 -14.53 9.02 -12.23
C VAL A 136 -15.49 9.53 -13.30
N ALA A 137 -16.17 8.63 -14.03
CA ALA A 137 -17.17 9.02 -15.04
C ALA A 137 -18.35 9.80 -14.44
N MET A 138 -18.74 9.52 -13.20
CA MET A 138 -19.79 10.23 -12.49
C MET A 138 -19.32 11.57 -11.93
N MET A 139 -18.11 11.64 -11.38
CA MET A 139 -17.55 12.84 -10.75
C MET A 139 -17.01 13.85 -11.75
N LYS A 140 -16.57 13.39 -12.93
CA LYS A 140 -16.05 14.21 -14.04
C LYS A 140 -14.97 15.21 -13.59
N PRO A 141 -13.91 14.76 -12.91
CA PRO A 141 -12.85 15.66 -12.48
C PRO A 141 -12.12 16.23 -13.69
N ARG A 142 -11.54 17.41 -13.53
CA ARG A 142 -10.70 18.01 -14.57
C ARG A 142 -9.32 17.35 -14.62
N ARG A 143 -8.85 16.81 -13.48
CA ARG A 143 -7.56 16.15 -13.33
C ARG A 143 -7.70 14.92 -12.47
N VAL A 144 -6.85 13.94 -12.73
CA VAL A 144 -6.73 12.71 -11.95
C VAL A 144 -5.28 12.52 -11.55
N VAL A 145 -5.05 12.25 -10.28
CA VAL A 145 -3.76 11.80 -9.74
C VAL A 145 -3.93 10.36 -9.28
N MET A 146 -3.08 9.46 -9.76
CA MET A 146 -3.16 8.03 -9.46
C MET A 146 -1.94 7.59 -8.67
N THR A 147 -2.15 6.90 -7.54
CA THR A 147 -1.09 6.37 -6.67
C THR A 147 -1.35 4.88 -6.39
N PHE A 148 -1.02 4.02 -7.33
CA PHE A 148 -1.09 2.57 -7.20
C PHE A 148 0.29 1.94 -7.36
N GLY A 149 0.42 0.67 -6.96
CA GLY A 149 1.62 -0.13 -7.13
C GLY A 149 2.14 -0.73 -5.84
N THR A 150 1.91 -0.09 -4.69
CA THR A 150 2.37 -0.59 -3.39
C THR A 150 1.81 -1.99 -3.06
N ASN A 151 0.59 -2.29 -3.51
CA ASN A 151 -0.07 -3.58 -3.28
C ASN A 151 0.07 -4.55 -4.46
N ASP A 152 0.78 -4.17 -5.51
CA ASP A 152 1.02 -4.97 -6.71
C ASP A 152 2.45 -5.56 -6.74
N THR A 153 3.23 -5.44 -5.67
CA THR A 153 4.66 -5.84 -5.60
C THR A 153 4.92 -7.33 -5.80
N GLY A 154 3.91 -8.18 -5.62
CA GLY A 154 3.98 -9.61 -5.91
C GLY A 154 3.58 -10.00 -7.33
N MET A 155 3.27 -9.02 -8.18
CA MET A 155 2.84 -9.23 -9.56
C MET A 155 4.02 -9.18 -10.52
N GLU A 156 3.97 -9.96 -11.60
CA GLU A 156 4.94 -9.82 -12.69
C GLU A 156 4.83 -8.42 -13.32
N VAL A 157 5.97 -7.85 -13.71
CA VAL A 157 6.04 -6.46 -14.23
C VAL A 157 5.14 -6.28 -15.46
N SER A 158 5.10 -7.27 -16.36
CA SER A 158 4.23 -7.27 -17.54
C SER A 158 2.75 -7.16 -17.18
N ASP A 159 2.31 -7.90 -16.16
CA ASP A 159 0.93 -7.92 -15.70
C ASP A 159 0.57 -6.60 -15.01
N PHE A 160 1.48 -6.06 -14.19
CA PHE A 160 1.31 -4.73 -13.61
C PHE A 160 1.13 -3.65 -14.67
N ILE A 161 2.00 -3.63 -15.69
CA ILE A 161 1.90 -2.68 -16.81
C ILE A 161 0.56 -2.84 -17.54
N ALA A 162 0.14 -4.08 -17.81
CA ALA A 162 -1.13 -4.35 -18.49
C ALA A 162 -2.33 -3.84 -17.67
N HIS A 163 -2.38 -4.15 -16.38
CA HIS A 163 -3.47 -3.70 -15.48
C HIS A 163 -3.47 -2.19 -15.29
N TYR A 164 -2.31 -1.57 -15.10
CA TYR A 164 -2.21 -0.12 -14.96
C TYR A 164 -2.64 0.61 -16.23
N THR A 165 -2.21 0.11 -17.39
CA THR A 165 -2.63 0.63 -18.70
C THR A 165 -4.14 0.51 -18.90
N ALA A 166 -4.72 -0.66 -18.57
CA ALA A 166 -6.16 -0.85 -18.66
C ALA A 166 -6.93 0.11 -17.74
N LEU A 167 -6.43 0.35 -16.53
CA LEU A 167 -7.03 1.31 -15.60
C LEU A 167 -6.97 2.74 -16.14
N ILE A 168 -5.84 3.17 -16.71
CA ILE A 168 -5.69 4.49 -17.34
C ILE A 168 -6.67 4.65 -18.52
N GLN A 169 -6.84 3.61 -19.33
CA GLN A 169 -7.72 3.64 -20.50
C GLN A 169 -9.21 3.64 -20.13
N ALA A 170 -9.56 3.18 -18.94
CA ALA A 170 -10.92 3.12 -18.44
C ALA A 170 -11.40 4.42 -17.76
N ILE A 171 -10.47 5.35 -17.46
CA ILE A 171 -10.70 6.64 -16.80
C ILE A 171 -10.84 7.75 -17.85
#